data_796eeefddb7ce954fa33275cf63d8971
#
_entry.id   796eeefddb7ce954fa33275cf63d8971
#
_cell.length_a   1.000
_cell.length_b   1.000
_cell.length_c   1.000
_cell.angle_alpha   90.00
_cell.angle_beta   90.00
_cell.angle_gamma   90.00
#
_symmetry.space_group_name_H-M   'P 1'
#
loop_
_entity.id
_entity.type
_entity.pdbx_description
1 polymer ?
#
loop_
_entity_poly.entity_id
_entity_poly.type
_entity_poly.pdbx_seq_one_letter_code
_entity_poly.pdbx_strand_id
1 'polypeptide(L)'
;RVIKSPEELKCMKAAIDVAEIGVCKMRDELKAGMTEDELWSILHKTNIENGGEWIECRILSSGQRTNPWMQESSNKIIQSGEIVSFDTDMVGPYGYCADISRAFVEGHKFNKEQKKLYQMAVEHINHNSRLIKPGMSFKEFTEKSWKLPDEYYGNRYSCMVHGIGLCDEWP
;
A
#
# COMPACT_ATOMS: atom_id res chain seq x y z
N ARG A 1 -1.83 -10.60 -18.71
CA ARG A 1 -2.62 -11.83 -18.50
C ARG A 1 -3.14 -11.91 -17.06
N VAL A 2 -4.32 -12.52 -16.88
CA VAL A 2 -4.86 -12.83 -15.54
C VAL A 2 -4.02 -13.93 -14.88
N ILE A 3 -3.71 -15.00 -15.61
CA ILE A 3 -2.86 -16.10 -15.12
C ILE A 3 -1.41 -15.84 -15.56
N LYS A 4 -0.52 -15.72 -14.60
CA LYS A 4 0.91 -15.45 -14.79
C LYS A 4 1.69 -16.76 -15.03
N SER A 5 2.69 -16.71 -15.90
CA SER A 5 3.66 -17.79 -16.05
C SER A 5 4.65 -17.81 -14.87
N PRO A 6 5.42 -18.90 -14.70
CA PRO A 6 6.49 -18.93 -13.69
C PRO A 6 7.55 -17.83 -13.86
N GLU A 7 7.83 -17.42 -15.10
CA GLU A 7 8.77 -16.32 -15.41
C GLU A 7 8.18 -14.98 -15.02
N GLU A 8 6.91 -14.74 -15.34
CA GLU A 8 6.18 -13.53 -14.92
C GLU A 8 6.15 -13.39 -13.38
N LEU A 9 5.93 -14.49 -12.66
CA LEU A 9 5.97 -14.49 -11.19
C LEU A 9 7.34 -14.12 -10.63
N LYS A 10 8.44 -14.49 -11.31
CA LYS A 10 9.79 -14.05 -10.91
C LYS A 10 9.97 -12.55 -11.11
N CYS A 11 9.47 -11.99 -12.21
CA CYS A 11 9.49 -10.55 -12.45
C CYS A 11 8.67 -9.79 -11.39
N MET A 12 7.45 -10.25 -11.11
CA MET A 12 6.61 -9.69 -10.05
C MET A 12 7.31 -9.75 -8.68
N LYS A 13 7.95 -10.89 -8.37
CA LYS A 13 8.72 -10.99 -7.14
C LYS A 13 9.85 -9.98 -7.06
N ALA A 14 10.58 -9.76 -8.15
CA ALA A 14 11.65 -8.76 -8.18
C ALA A 14 11.11 -7.34 -7.94
N ALA A 15 9.95 -6.99 -8.51
CA ALA A 15 9.29 -5.72 -8.25
C ALA A 15 8.88 -5.57 -6.77
N ILE A 16 8.28 -6.62 -6.19
CA ILE A 16 7.90 -6.65 -4.77
C ILE A 16 9.14 -6.52 -3.87
N ASP A 17 10.23 -7.22 -4.15
CA ASP A 17 11.46 -7.15 -3.36
C ASP A 17 12.02 -5.71 -3.34
N VAL A 18 11.97 -4.99 -4.46
CA VAL A 18 12.39 -3.58 -4.53
C VAL A 18 11.43 -2.66 -3.76
N ALA A 19 10.12 -2.88 -3.89
CA ALA A 19 9.13 -2.13 -3.13
C ALA A 19 9.33 -2.32 -1.61
N GLU A 20 9.55 -3.55 -1.16
CA GLU A 20 9.83 -3.84 0.26
C GLU A 20 11.09 -3.12 0.77
N ILE A 21 12.16 -3.07 -0.03
CA ILE A 21 13.37 -2.29 0.31
C ILE A 21 13.02 -0.81 0.48
N GLY A 22 12.25 -0.23 -0.45
CA GLY A 22 11.82 1.16 -0.40
C GLY A 22 10.96 1.45 0.83
N VAL A 23 9.97 0.60 1.08
CA VAL A 23 9.07 0.70 2.24
C VAL A 23 9.83 0.61 3.56
N CYS A 24 10.81 -0.30 3.66
CA CYS A 24 11.66 -0.40 4.85
C CYS A 24 12.51 0.86 5.05
N LYS A 25 13.11 1.42 3.99
CA LYS A 25 13.85 2.69 4.07
C LYS A 25 12.94 3.85 4.47
N MET A 26 11.74 3.96 3.89
CA MET A 26 10.77 4.99 4.31
C MET A 26 10.43 4.89 5.79
N ARG A 27 10.20 3.68 6.31
CA ARG A 27 9.95 3.46 7.75
C ARG A 27 11.13 3.93 8.60
N ASP A 28 12.34 3.55 8.21
CA ASP A 28 13.55 3.77 9.02
C ASP A 28 14.01 5.25 8.98
N GLU A 29 13.70 5.97 7.89
CA GLU A 29 14.03 7.38 7.71
C GLU A 29 12.92 8.33 8.15
N LEU A 30 11.70 7.82 8.38
CA LEU A 30 10.55 8.62 8.82
C LEU A 30 10.84 9.34 10.13
N LYS A 31 10.76 10.67 10.09
CA LYS A 31 10.94 11.54 11.26
C LYS A 31 10.09 12.80 11.17
N ALA A 32 9.72 13.34 12.31
CA ALA A 32 9.06 14.64 12.38
C ALA A 32 9.96 15.74 11.79
N GLY A 33 9.34 16.68 11.11
CA GLY A 33 10.00 17.81 10.46
C GLY A 33 10.31 17.59 8.98
N MET A 34 10.28 16.37 8.47
CA MET A 34 10.35 16.12 7.03
C MET A 34 8.99 16.36 6.37
N THR A 35 9.00 16.66 5.07
CA THR A 35 7.78 16.77 4.29
C THR A 35 7.30 15.38 3.79
N GLU A 36 6.04 15.31 3.41
CA GLU A 36 5.49 14.12 2.74
C GLU A 36 6.25 13.82 1.44
N ASP A 37 6.60 14.86 0.65
CA ASP A 37 7.37 14.71 -0.58
C ASP A 37 8.79 14.19 -0.34
N GLU A 38 9.46 14.64 0.73
CA GLU A 38 10.78 14.11 1.12
C GLU A 38 10.70 12.61 1.46
N LEU A 39 9.69 12.20 2.22
CA LEU A 39 9.49 10.79 2.55
C LEU A 39 9.17 9.96 1.30
N TRP A 40 8.29 10.45 0.42
CA TRP A 40 7.96 9.77 -0.82
C TRP A 40 9.15 9.63 -1.77
N SER A 41 10.04 10.62 -1.82
CA SER A 41 11.21 10.59 -2.68
C SER A 41 12.15 9.39 -2.39
N ILE A 42 12.12 8.85 -1.17
CA ILE A 42 12.90 7.67 -0.77
C ILE A 42 12.47 6.44 -1.58
N LEU A 43 11.16 6.25 -1.79
CA LEU A 43 10.64 5.15 -2.60
C LEU A 43 11.08 5.28 -4.06
N HIS A 44 10.91 6.47 -4.67
CA HIS A 44 11.35 6.75 -6.04
C HIS A 44 12.84 6.47 -6.25
N LYS A 45 13.67 7.04 -5.38
CA LYS A 45 15.12 6.83 -5.42
C LYS A 45 15.45 5.34 -5.32
N THR A 46 14.82 4.63 -4.37
CA THR A 46 15.07 3.20 -4.17
C THR A 46 14.66 2.37 -5.38
N ASN A 47 13.51 2.69 -5.99
CA ASN A 47 13.04 2.00 -7.20
C ASN A 47 14.06 2.14 -8.33
N ILE A 48 14.49 3.36 -8.64
CA ILE A 48 15.47 3.64 -9.71
C ILE A 48 16.83 2.99 -9.40
N GLU A 49 17.33 3.09 -8.18
CA GLU A 49 18.62 2.49 -7.76
C GLU A 49 18.63 0.94 -7.93
N ASN A 50 17.47 0.30 -7.90
CA ASN A 50 17.33 -1.15 -8.00
C ASN A 50 16.77 -1.62 -9.36
N GLY A 51 16.82 -0.77 -10.38
CA GLY A 51 16.46 -1.12 -11.75
C GLY A 51 14.96 -1.08 -12.05
N GLY A 52 14.17 -0.44 -11.18
CA GLY A 52 12.78 -0.13 -11.45
C GLY A 52 12.62 1.05 -12.40
N GLU A 53 11.40 1.31 -12.84
CA GLU A 53 11.12 2.29 -13.88
C GLU A 53 10.55 3.59 -13.32
N TRP A 54 9.30 3.58 -12.87
CA TRP A 54 8.61 4.78 -12.37
C TRP A 54 7.50 4.41 -11.35
N ILE A 55 6.79 5.38 -10.84
CA ILE A 55 5.68 5.21 -9.91
C ILE A 55 4.50 5.99 -10.44
N GLU A 56 3.32 5.36 -10.54
CA GLU A 56 2.16 5.95 -11.21
C GLU A 56 1.63 7.21 -10.52
N CYS A 57 1.54 7.18 -9.22
CA CYS A 57 1.08 8.30 -8.40
C CYS A 57 1.97 8.48 -7.17
N ARG A 58 1.72 9.55 -6.41
CA ARG A 58 2.45 9.83 -5.17
C ARG A 58 1.54 9.65 -3.96
N ILE A 59 0.84 8.52 -3.89
CA ILE A 59 -0.13 8.27 -2.82
C ILE A 59 0.59 8.13 -1.49
N LEU A 60 0.72 9.25 -0.81
CA LEU A 60 1.21 9.34 0.57
C LEU A 60 0.59 10.54 1.25
N SER A 61 0.12 10.36 2.47
CA SER A 61 -0.40 11.45 3.28
C SER A 61 -0.14 11.21 4.76
N SER A 62 -0.21 12.27 5.56
CA SER A 62 0.06 12.20 7.00
C SER A 62 -0.99 12.92 7.83
N GLY A 63 -1.18 12.45 9.06
CA GLY A 63 -2.12 13.02 10.02
C GLY A 63 -3.55 13.02 9.49
N GLN A 64 -4.24 14.16 9.57
CA GLN A 64 -5.64 14.29 9.11
C GLN A 64 -5.81 14.06 7.60
N ARG A 65 -4.76 14.24 6.80
CA ARG A 65 -4.83 14.02 5.35
C ARG A 65 -4.92 12.54 4.97
N THR A 66 -4.72 11.61 5.89
CA THR A 66 -4.92 10.19 5.62
C THR A 66 -6.40 9.80 5.42
N ASN A 67 -7.32 10.72 5.69
CA ASN A 67 -8.73 10.56 5.40
C ASN A 67 -9.29 11.88 4.78
N PRO A 68 -9.84 11.85 3.56
CA PRO A 68 -10.09 10.67 2.72
C PRO A 68 -8.79 10.07 2.16
N TRP A 69 -8.83 8.77 1.86
CA TRP A 69 -7.76 8.03 1.19
C TRP A 69 -7.47 8.60 -0.22
N MET A 70 -6.37 8.21 -0.83
CA MET A 70 -5.94 8.64 -2.19
C MET A 70 -5.44 10.10 -2.24
N GLN A 71 -4.83 10.59 -1.16
CA GLN A 71 -4.16 11.89 -1.18
C GLN A 71 -2.71 11.73 -1.64
N GLU A 72 -2.30 12.52 -2.61
CA GLU A 72 -0.88 12.59 -3.02
C GLU A 72 -0.02 13.32 -1.99
N SER A 73 1.26 12.99 -1.98
CA SER A 73 2.26 13.66 -1.15
C SER A 73 2.35 15.14 -1.48
N SER A 74 2.72 15.91 -0.48
CA SER A 74 2.78 17.37 -0.56
C SER A 74 3.94 17.92 0.28
N ASN A 75 4.09 19.24 0.28
CA ASN A 75 5.01 19.95 1.16
C ASN A 75 4.55 20.02 2.63
N LYS A 76 3.48 19.31 3.01
CA LYS A 76 3.06 19.21 4.42
C LYS A 76 4.18 18.60 5.26
N ILE A 77 4.50 19.26 6.36
CA ILE A 77 5.47 18.77 7.34
C ILE A 77 4.81 17.72 8.24
N ILE A 78 5.42 16.54 8.31
CA ILE A 78 4.99 15.44 9.18
C ILE A 78 5.30 15.82 10.64
N GLN A 79 4.29 15.69 11.49
CA GLN A 79 4.40 16.03 12.91
C GLN A 79 4.66 14.78 13.76
N SER A 80 5.19 15.00 14.97
CA SER A 80 5.45 13.89 15.89
C SER A 80 4.17 13.15 16.27
N GLY A 81 4.20 11.81 16.17
CA GLY A 81 3.08 10.92 16.47
C GLY A 81 2.00 10.84 15.41
N GLU A 82 2.15 11.53 14.29
CA GLU A 82 1.21 11.40 13.17
C GLU A 82 1.29 10.01 12.54
N ILE A 83 0.14 9.52 12.08
CA ILE A 83 0.07 8.39 11.17
C ILE A 83 0.49 8.85 9.77
N VAL A 84 1.23 8.03 9.07
CA VAL A 84 1.57 8.20 7.65
C VAL A 84 1.07 6.97 6.92
N SER A 85 0.26 7.17 5.90
CA SER A 85 -0.28 6.10 5.06
C SER A 85 0.12 6.34 3.61
N PHE A 86 0.46 5.26 2.90
CA PHE A 86 0.86 5.33 1.51
C PHE A 86 0.52 4.05 0.76
N ASP A 87 0.50 4.17 -0.57
CA ASP A 87 0.42 3.08 -1.52
C ASP A 87 1.55 3.20 -2.53
N THR A 88 2.14 2.08 -2.95
CA THR A 88 3.36 2.18 -3.75
C THR A 88 3.11 2.39 -5.23
N ASP A 89 2.08 1.81 -5.83
CA ASP A 89 1.76 1.88 -7.27
C ASP A 89 3.00 1.88 -8.17
N MET A 90 3.94 1.02 -7.83
CA MET A 90 5.32 1.10 -8.31
C MET A 90 5.55 0.17 -9.50
N VAL A 91 5.98 0.72 -10.62
CA VAL A 91 6.51 -0.05 -11.74
C VAL A 91 7.98 -0.37 -11.44
N GLY A 92 8.20 -1.59 -10.99
CA GLY A 92 9.49 -2.09 -10.57
C GLY A 92 10.32 -2.66 -11.74
N PRO A 93 11.38 -3.45 -11.42
CA PRO A 93 12.18 -4.11 -12.44
C PRO A 93 11.34 -4.96 -13.40
N TYR A 94 11.74 -4.97 -14.66
CA TYR A 94 11.08 -5.68 -15.76
C TYR A 94 9.70 -5.17 -16.14
N GLY A 95 9.30 -3.97 -15.67
CA GLY A 95 8.01 -3.36 -15.96
C GLY A 95 6.83 -3.99 -15.22
N TYR A 96 7.06 -4.82 -14.21
CA TYR A 96 5.99 -5.37 -13.38
C TYR A 96 5.70 -4.48 -12.18
N CYS A 97 4.40 -4.36 -11.88
CA CYS A 97 3.93 -3.50 -10.80
C CYS A 97 4.06 -4.20 -9.43
N ALA A 98 4.30 -3.39 -8.41
CA ALA A 98 4.23 -3.76 -7.01
C ALA A 98 3.41 -2.71 -6.26
N ASP A 99 2.23 -3.12 -5.84
CA ASP A 99 1.24 -2.31 -5.15
C ASP A 99 1.15 -2.77 -3.69
N ILE A 100 1.70 -1.97 -2.79
CA ILE A 100 1.85 -2.31 -1.37
C ILE A 100 1.46 -1.10 -0.51
N SER A 101 0.28 -1.17 0.09
CA SER A 101 -0.14 -0.18 1.08
C SER A 101 0.45 -0.46 2.45
N ARG A 102 0.91 0.58 3.14
CA ARG A 102 1.34 0.52 4.53
C ARG A 102 0.95 1.78 5.28
N ALA A 103 0.87 1.64 6.60
CA ALA A 103 0.72 2.76 7.52
C ALA A 103 1.75 2.67 8.64
N PHE A 104 2.43 3.77 8.90
CA PHE A 104 3.38 3.93 10.00
C PHE A 104 2.92 5.01 10.94
N VAL A 105 3.46 5.03 12.16
CA VAL A 105 3.32 6.16 13.07
C VAL A 105 4.71 6.73 13.31
N GLU A 106 4.86 8.03 13.10
CA GLU A 106 6.09 8.72 13.40
C GLU A 106 6.45 8.52 14.88
N GLY A 107 7.73 8.24 15.19
CA GLY A 107 8.20 7.90 16.52
C GLY A 107 7.84 6.47 16.99
N HIS A 108 7.22 5.64 16.15
CA HIS A 108 6.89 4.22 16.40
C HIS A 108 6.04 3.96 17.66
N LYS A 109 5.29 4.95 18.14
CA LYS A 109 4.45 4.85 19.32
C LYS A 109 2.97 5.02 18.97
N PHE A 110 2.32 3.91 18.73
CA PHE A 110 0.87 3.88 18.49
C PHE A 110 0.08 4.20 19.75
N ASN A 111 -0.91 5.09 19.66
CA ASN A 111 -1.94 5.23 20.66
C ASN A 111 -2.96 4.06 20.60
N LYS A 112 -3.91 4.02 21.54
CA LYS A 112 -4.88 2.91 21.61
C LYS A 112 -5.80 2.83 20.40
N GLU A 113 -6.21 3.96 19.86
CA GLU A 113 -7.08 4.03 18.69
C GLU A 113 -6.35 3.59 17.43
N GLN A 114 -5.16 4.11 17.19
CA GLN A 114 -4.30 3.69 16.07
C GLN A 114 -4.03 2.19 16.09
N LYS A 115 -3.75 1.60 17.28
CA LYS A 115 -3.58 0.15 17.43
C LYS A 115 -4.85 -0.62 17.05
N LYS A 116 -6.01 -0.18 17.52
CA LYS A 116 -7.31 -0.81 17.21
C LYS A 116 -7.57 -0.81 15.70
N LEU A 117 -7.39 0.34 15.05
CA LEU A 117 -7.60 0.48 13.61
C LEU A 117 -6.62 -0.37 12.80
N TYR A 118 -5.35 -0.34 13.16
CA TYR A 118 -4.32 -1.13 12.48
C TYR A 118 -4.58 -2.65 12.62
N GLN A 119 -4.92 -3.10 13.84
CA GLN A 119 -5.26 -4.51 14.07
C GLN A 119 -6.47 -4.93 13.24
N MET A 120 -7.51 -4.10 13.17
CA MET A 120 -8.69 -4.37 12.35
C MET A 120 -8.34 -4.48 10.86
N ALA A 121 -7.46 -3.60 10.34
CA ALA A 121 -6.98 -3.68 8.97
C ALA A 121 -6.21 -4.99 8.70
N VAL A 122 -5.34 -5.41 9.62
CA VAL A 122 -4.60 -6.67 9.53
C VAL A 122 -5.54 -7.88 9.55
N GLU A 123 -6.55 -7.87 10.42
CA GLU A 123 -7.57 -8.92 10.47
C GLU A 123 -8.37 -9.01 9.17
N HIS A 124 -8.77 -7.86 8.61
CA HIS A 124 -9.47 -7.77 7.34
C HIS A 124 -8.63 -8.38 6.19
N ILE A 125 -7.39 -7.95 6.02
CA ILE A 125 -6.47 -8.46 4.99
C ILE A 125 -6.26 -9.97 5.16
N ASN A 126 -5.98 -10.44 6.36
CA ASN A 126 -5.75 -11.85 6.64
C ASN A 126 -6.99 -12.72 6.36
N HIS A 127 -8.19 -12.22 6.70
CA HIS A 127 -9.43 -12.92 6.39
C HIS A 127 -9.63 -13.04 4.88
N ASN A 128 -9.56 -11.92 4.17
CA ASN A 128 -9.82 -11.87 2.73
C ASN A 128 -8.77 -12.65 1.92
N SER A 129 -7.50 -12.57 2.28
CA SER A 129 -6.42 -13.32 1.61
C SER A 129 -6.63 -14.84 1.68
N ARG A 130 -7.17 -15.34 2.80
CA ARG A 130 -7.46 -16.78 2.97
C ARG A 130 -8.66 -17.26 2.16
N LEU A 131 -9.53 -16.36 1.72
CA LEU A 131 -10.69 -16.70 0.89
C LEU A 131 -10.29 -16.97 -0.56
N ILE A 132 -9.24 -16.31 -1.06
CA ILE A 132 -8.84 -16.37 -2.47
C ILE A 132 -8.41 -17.80 -2.83
N LYS A 133 -9.16 -18.40 -3.76
CA LYS A 133 -8.90 -19.76 -4.27
C LYS A 133 -9.18 -19.84 -5.76
N PRO A 134 -8.48 -20.69 -6.50
CA PRO A 134 -8.79 -20.96 -7.89
C PRO A 134 -10.27 -21.34 -8.07
N GLY A 135 -10.95 -20.74 -9.03
CA GLY A 135 -12.36 -20.99 -9.34
C GLY A 135 -13.37 -20.20 -8.50
N MET A 136 -12.92 -19.43 -7.49
CA MET A 136 -13.82 -18.54 -6.74
C MET A 136 -14.29 -17.39 -7.64
N SER A 137 -15.59 -17.09 -7.64
CA SER A 137 -16.11 -15.90 -8.33
C SER A 137 -15.97 -14.64 -7.47
N PHE A 138 -15.89 -13.47 -8.11
CA PHE A 138 -15.90 -12.17 -7.40
C PHE A 138 -17.17 -12.00 -6.53
N LYS A 139 -18.32 -12.50 -6.98
CA LYS A 139 -19.56 -12.49 -6.19
C LYS A 139 -19.39 -13.28 -4.89
N GLU A 140 -18.92 -14.52 -4.99
CA GLU A 140 -18.67 -15.38 -3.83
C GLU A 140 -17.65 -14.75 -2.88
N PHE A 141 -16.58 -14.17 -3.41
CA PHE A 141 -15.59 -13.45 -2.62
C PHE A 141 -16.23 -12.30 -1.85
N THR A 142 -17.02 -11.45 -2.53
CA THR A 142 -17.70 -10.30 -1.92
C THR A 142 -18.67 -10.73 -0.81
N GLU A 143 -19.41 -11.81 -1.02
CA GLU A 143 -20.35 -12.34 -0.03
C GLU A 143 -19.65 -12.85 1.24
N LYS A 144 -18.49 -13.48 1.08
CA LYS A 144 -17.69 -14.08 2.15
C LYS A 144 -16.66 -13.15 2.79
N SER A 145 -16.37 -12.02 2.16
CA SER A 145 -15.34 -11.08 2.64
C SER A 145 -15.66 -10.54 4.03
N TRP A 146 -14.63 -10.14 4.72
CA TRP A 146 -14.72 -9.51 6.04
C TRP A 146 -15.64 -8.29 5.99
N LYS A 147 -16.54 -8.18 6.94
CA LYS A 147 -17.54 -7.11 6.95
C LYS A 147 -16.97 -5.90 7.68
N LEU A 148 -16.77 -4.83 6.93
CA LEU A 148 -16.34 -3.56 7.49
C LEU A 148 -17.43 -3.01 8.43
N PRO A 149 -17.10 -2.54 9.63
CA PRO A 149 -18.06 -1.87 10.51
C PRO A 149 -18.71 -0.65 9.83
N ASP A 150 -19.99 -0.42 10.11
CA ASP A 150 -20.77 0.64 9.48
C ASP A 150 -20.16 2.03 9.62
N GLU A 151 -19.50 2.29 10.76
CA GLU A 151 -18.80 3.56 11.03
C GLU A 151 -17.69 3.90 10.02
N TYR A 152 -17.09 2.87 9.37
CA TYR A 152 -16.02 3.04 8.38
C TYR A 152 -16.50 2.84 6.96
N TYR A 153 -17.73 2.38 6.76
CA TYR A 153 -18.22 1.98 5.44
C TYR A 153 -18.22 3.13 4.42
N GLY A 154 -18.46 4.36 4.85
CA GLY A 154 -18.43 5.56 4.00
C GLY A 154 -17.05 5.92 3.46
N ASN A 155 -15.99 5.46 4.12
CA ASN A 155 -14.59 5.79 3.79
C ASN A 155 -13.84 4.60 3.16
N ARG A 156 -14.56 3.53 2.78
CA ARG A 156 -13.94 2.35 2.17
C ARG A 156 -13.46 2.63 0.76
N TYR A 157 -12.45 1.89 0.33
CA TYR A 157 -12.10 1.85 -1.07
C TYR A 157 -13.19 1.18 -1.92
N SER A 158 -13.27 1.53 -3.20
CA SER A 158 -14.37 1.11 -4.09
C SER A 158 -14.31 -0.36 -4.46
N CYS A 159 -13.15 -0.96 -4.54
CA CYS A 159 -12.98 -2.40 -4.81
C CYS A 159 -12.36 -3.13 -3.60
N MET A 160 -12.58 -4.43 -3.53
CA MET A 160 -12.11 -5.26 -2.43
C MET A 160 -10.79 -5.95 -2.75
N VAL A 161 -10.55 -6.22 -4.02
CA VAL A 161 -9.34 -6.82 -4.57
C VAL A 161 -9.25 -6.46 -6.04
N HIS A 162 -8.06 -6.38 -6.56
CA HIS A 162 -7.78 -6.25 -7.99
C HIS A 162 -6.61 -7.16 -8.39
N GLY A 163 -6.45 -7.39 -9.67
CA GLY A 163 -5.29 -8.08 -10.20
C GLY A 163 -4.13 -7.12 -10.40
N ILE A 164 -2.93 -7.65 -10.46
CA ILE A 164 -1.71 -6.88 -10.69
C ILE A 164 -0.79 -7.63 -11.67
N GLY A 165 0.07 -6.92 -12.36
CA GLY A 165 1.04 -7.49 -13.30
C GLY A 165 1.84 -6.43 -14.02
N LEU A 166 1.63 -6.28 -15.34
CA LEU A 166 2.14 -5.17 -16.15
C LEU A 166 1.22 -3.94 -16.10
N CYS A 167 0.05 -4.09 -15.50
CA CYS A 167 -0.85 -3.02 -15.10
C CYS A 167 -1.00 -3.10 -13.61
N ASP A 168 -1.13 -1.96 -12.97
CA ASP A 168 -1.21 -1.89 -11.52
C ASP A 168 -2.55 -2.37 -11.02
N GLU A 169 -3.64 -1.83 -11.50
CA GLU A 169 -4.99 -2.29 -11.18
C GLU A 169 -5.68 -2.89 -12.39
N TRP A 170 -5.98 -4.18 -12.32
CA TRP A 170 -6.76 -4.85 -13.34
C TRP A 170 -7.75 -5.83 -12.72
N PRO A 171 -9.01 -5.91 -13.23
CA PRO A 171 -9.99 -6.91 -12.79
C PRO A 171 -9.60 -8.33 -13.15
#